data_a622ba9ec5609eb9fd4d905f5b0fd14e
#
_entry.id   a622ba9ec5609eb9fd4d905f5b0fd14e
#
_cell.length_a   1.000
_cell.length_b   1.000
_cell.length_c   1.000
_cell.angle_alpha   90.00
_cell.angle_beta   90.00
_cell.angle_gamma   90.00
#
_symmetry.space_group_name_H-M   'P 1'
#
loop_
_entity.id
_entity.type
_entity.pdbx_description
1 polymer ?
#
loop_
_entity_poly.entity_id
_entity_poly.type
_entity_poly.pdbx_seq_one_letter_code
_entity_poly.pdbx_strand_id
1 'polypeptide(L)'
;MCIRDRLNITSLELLRFITPFGVGHFSDNERLDEFRPVYIPRWEESISWNEDISHLSNAFYDEIWIGAWIDTWSEEGWLMDVSLSFKESPFFMDKKNKSKIKVLANTHNYNLNHNGSFDFSNEDLKINFNTPKDISNANLYFITTGHGAHSEGDEFNQRDNIIKVDNEIKLNYPAWRDDCASFRRFNPSSGVWFEETTFKGETIKERIASSDYSRSNWCPGSSVKPVKIHLGDLEKGNHVFSYQIPNA
;
A
#
# COMPACT_ATOMS: atom_id res chain seq x y z
N MET A 1 -16.51 11.34 15.26
CA MET A 1 -15.93 12.21 16.34
C MET A 1 -14.64 11.52 16.78
N CYS A 2 -13.52 11.94 16.22
CA CYS A 2 -12.22 11.38 16.60
C CYS A 2 -11.81 11.98 17.95
N ILE A 3 -11.65 11.13 18.96
CA ILE A 3 -11.05 11.52 20.23
C ILE A 3 -9.54 11.61 19.97
N ARG A 4 -9.06 12.81 19.62
CA ARG A 4 -7.69 13.03 19.15
C ARG A 4 -6.65 13.25 20.25
N ASP A 5 -7.03 13.44 21.52
CA ASP A 5 -6.17 14.23 22.39
C ASP A 5 -5.67 13.54 23.67
N ARG A 6 -5.84 12.24 23.90
CA ARG A 6 -5.48 11.69 25.22
C ARG A 6 -4.73 10.36 25.29
N LEU A 7 -4.44 9.71 24.17
CA LEU A 7 -3.71 8.44 24.21
C LEU A 7 -2.57 8.49 23.18
N ASN A 8 -1.38 8.10 23.59
CA ASN A 8 -0.29 7.72 22.67
C ASN A 8 -0.71 6.45 21.90
N ILE A 9 -1.67 6.60 21.00
CA ILE A 9 -2.17 5.48 20.20
C ILE A 9 -1.18 5.25 19.07
N THR A 10 -0.49 4.14 19.12
CA THR A 10 0.30 3.66 17.98
C THR A 10 -0.67 3.02 16.98
N SER A 11 -0.78 3.58 15.80
CA SER A 11 -1.54 2.96 14.72
C SER A 11 -0.64 1.99 13.95
N LEU A 12 -1.15 0.78 13.72
CA LEU A 12 -0.52 -0.25 12.89
C LEU A 12 -1.39 -0.50 11.66
N GLU A 13 -0.79 -0.48 10.51
CA GLU A 13 -1.48 -0.86 9.28
C GLU A 13 -1.58 -2.38 9.20
N LEU A 14 -2.81 -2.90 9.17
CA LEU A 14 -3.08 -4.34 9.11
C LEU A 14 -3.14 -4.82 7.66
N LEU A 15 -3.72 -4.00 6.80
CA LEU A 15 -3.92 -4.30 5.39
C LEU A 15 -4.01 -2.99 4.61
N ARG A 16 -3.21 -2.83 3.58
CA ARG A 16 -3.40 -1.80 2.56
C ARG A 16 -4.17 -2.39 1.39
N PHE A 17 -5.28 -1.80 1.07
CA PHE A 17 -6.10 -2.15 -0.09
C PHE A 17 -6.41 -0.90 -0.90
N ILE A 18 -6.67 -1.10 -2.17
CA ILE A 18 -7.09 -0.04 -3.09
C ILE A 18 -8.49 -0.37 -3.55
N THR A 19 -9.42 0.55 -3.36
CA THR A 19 -10.77 0.39 -3.84
C THR A 19 -10.80 0.29 -5.36
N PRO A 20 -11.64 -0.58 -5.92
CA PRO A 20 -11.80 -0.66 -7.36
C PRO A 20 -12.53 0.56 -7.91
N PHE A 21 -12.42 0.79 -9.21
CA PHE A 21 -13.10 1.87 -9.90
C PHE A 21 -14.54 1.48 -10.23
N GLY A 22 -15.45 1.72 -9.28
CA GLY A 22 -16.87 1.56 -9.43
C GLY A 22 -17.41 0.13 -9.34
N VAL A 23 -16.83 -0.72 -8.47
CA VAL A 23 -17.40 -2.04 -8.19
C VAL A 23 -18.84 -1.88 -7.68
N GLY A 24 -19.76 -2.68 -8.22
CA GLY A 24 -21.19 -2.56 -7.90
C GLY A 24 -21.89 -1.34 -8.51
N HIS A 25 -21.15 -0.45 -9.16
CA HIS A 25 -21.69 0.72 -9.84
C HIS A 25 -21.61 0.53 -11.35
N PHE A 26 -22.72 0.23 -11.96
CA PHE A 26 -22.84 0.08 -13.41
C PHE A 26 -23.37 1.39 -13.97
N SER A 27 -22.54 2.06 -14.77
CA SER A 27 -23.00 3.23 -15.50
C SER A 27 -23.87 2.79 -16.67
N ASP A 28 -25.10 3.32 -16.75
CA ASP A 28 -26.00 3.18 -17.90
C ASP A 28 -25.54 4.01 -19.10
N ASN A 29 -24.37 4.61 -19.04
CA ASN A 29 -23.82 5.41 -20.11
C ASN A 29 -23.36 4.51 -21.26
N GLU A 30 -24.15 4.42 -22.33
CA GLU A 30 -23.87 3.66 -23.54
C GLU A 30 -22.49 3.98 -24.16
N ARG A 31 -21.97 5.21 -23.97
CA ARG A 31 -20.65 5.60 -24.44
C ARG A 31 -19.52 4.82 -23.75
N LEU A 32 -19.70 4.34 -22.52
CA LEU A 32 -18.71 3.51 -21.87
C LEU A 32 -18.59 2.14 -22.54
N ASP A 33 -19.67 1.62 -23.13
CA ASP A 33 -19.64 0.37 -23.88
C ASP A 33 -18.86 0.51 -25.20
N GLU A 34 -18.96 1.66 -25.86
CA GLU A 34 -18.17 1.96 -27.07
C GLU A 34 -16.67 2.06 -26.80
N PHE A 35 -16.28 2.46 -25.60
CA PHE A 35 -14.87 2.73 -25.22
C PHE A 35 -14.22 1.61 -24.40
N ARG A 36 -14.94 0.53 -24.11
CA ARG A 36 -14.33 -0.59 -23.39
C ARG A 36 -13.18 -1.20 -24.18
N PRO A 37 -11.98 -1.21 -23.64
CA PRO A 37 -10.83 -1.77 -24.36
C PRO A 37 -10.89 -3.29 -24.45
N VAL A 38 -11.48 -3.94 -23.45
CA VAL A 38 -11.60 -5.40 -23.34
C VAL A 38 -13.02 -5.76 -22.95
N TYR A 39 -13.58 -6.76 -23.62
CA TYR A 39 -14.88 -7.31 -23.26
C TYR A 39 -14.79 -8.08 -21.94
N ILE A 40 -15.62 -7.69 -20.97
CA ILE A 40 -15.75 -8.39 -19.69
C ILE A 40 -17.15 -8.99 -19.64
N PRO A 41 -17.27 -10.32 -19.71
CA PRO A 41 -18.57 -10.99 -19.76
C PRO A 41 -19.37 -10.86 -18.46
N ARG A 42 -18.66 -10.65 -17.35
CA ARG A 42 -19.25 -10.47 -16.03
C ARG A 42 -18.39 -9.55 -15.18
N TRP A 43 -19.03 -8.51 -14.65
CA TRP A 43 -18.44 -7.66 -13.63
C TRP A 43 -18.65 -8.25 -12.25
N GLU A 44 -17.70 -8.05 -11.35
CA GLU A 44 -17.83 -8.45 -9.96
C GLU A 44 -18.53 -7.32 -9.16
N GLU A 45 -19.45 -7.70 -8.28
CA GLU A 45 -20.20 -6.77 -7.46
C GLU A 45 -19.53 -6.47 -6.12
N SER A 46 -18.55 -7.26 -5.74
CA SER A 46 -17.78 -7.12 -4.51
C SER A 46 -16.35 -7.58 -4.69
N ILE A 47 -15.50 -7.16 -3.79
CA ILE A 47 -14.11 -7.61 -3.73
C ILE A 47 -13.75 -7.98 -2.31
N SER A 48 -12.89 -8.97 -2.14
CA SER A 48 -12.36 -9.35 -0.83
C SER A 48 -10.84 -9.44 -0.86
N TRP A 49 -10.23 -9.06 0.25
CA TRP A 49 -8.79 -9.16 0.47
C TRP A 49 -8.52 -9.98 1.72
N ASN A 50 -7.42 -10.69 1.72
CA ASN A 50 -6.96 -11.47 2.86
C ASN A 50 -5.48 -11.22 3.10
N GLU A 51 -5.09 -10.99 4.36
CA GLU A 51 -3.71 -10.77 4.75
C GLU A 51 -3.35 -11.58 5.99
N ASP A 52 -2.17 -12.20 5.97
CA ASP A 52 -1.60 -12.83 7.15
C ASP A 52 -0.84 -11.78 7.98
N ILE A 53 -1.45 -11.39 9.07
CA ILE A 53 -0.90 -10.41 10.01
C ILE A 53 -0.30 -11.06 11.27
N SER A 54 0.07 -12.33 11.21
CA SER A 54 0.65 -13.08 12.35
C SER A 54 1.87 -12.40 12.96
N HIS A 55 2.65 -11.67 12.16
CA HIS A 55 3.78 -10.88 12.64
C HIS A 55 3.37 -9.72 13.55
N LEU A 56 2.11 -9.29 13.52
CA LEU A 56 1.54 -8.25 14.37
C LEU A 56 0.81 -8.83 15.60
N SER A 57 0.79 -10.15 15.78
CA SER A 57 -0.01 -10.83 16.82
C SER A 57 0.26 -10.29 18.23
N ASN A 58 1.48 -9.85 18.52
CA ASN A 58 1.83 -9.27 19.81
C ASN A 58 1.25 -7.86 20.05
N ALA A 59 0.66 -7.23 19.04
CA ALA A 59 -0.07 -5.98 19.21
C ALA A 59 -1.54 -6.18 19.62
N PHE A 60 -2.06 -7.40 19.47
CA PHE A 60 -3.45 -7.75 19.80
C PHE A 60 -3.55 -8.22 21.24
N TYR A 61 -3.44 -7.28 22.19
CA TYR A 61 -3.65 -7.50 23.62
C TYR A 61 -4.53 -6.39 24.19
N ASP A 62 -5.27 -6.68 25.23
CA ASP A 62 -6.26 -5.77 25.83
C ASP A 62 -7.30 -5.27 24.80
N GLU A 63 -7.72 -4.05 24.94
CA GLU A 63 -8.67 -3.38 24.05
C GLU A 63 -7.93 -2.80 22.85
N ILE A 64 -8.41 -3.15 21.68
CA ILE A 64 -7.90 -2.63 20.40
C ILE A 64 -9.04 -1.96 19.62
N TRP A 65 -8.70 -0.95 18.84
CA TRP A 65 -9.61 -0.29 17.93
C TRP A 65 -9.19 -0.60 16.50
N ILE A 66 -10.14 -1.07 15.69
CA ILE A 66 -9.93 -1.31 14.27
C ILE A 66 -10.71 -0.24 13.51
N GLY A 67 -10.00 0.47 12.64
CA GLY A 67 -10.58 1.46 11.74
C GLY A 67 -10.28 1.11 10.30
N ALA A 68 -11.19 1.44 9.39
CA ALA A 68 -10.96 1.45 7.97
C ALA A 68 -10.94 2.90 7.47
N TRP A 69 -9.98 3.21 6.66
CA TRP A 69 -9.90 4.48 5.98
C TRP A 69 -9.97 4.24 4.48
N ILE A 70 -10.92 4.90 3.82
CA ILE A 70 -11.08 4.86 2.37
C ILE A 70 -11.09 6.30 1.89
N ASP A 71 -10.08 6.68 1.13
CA ASP A 71 -10.06 7.94 0.40
C ASP A 71 -10.70 7.70 -0.96
N THR A 72 -11.81 8.34 -1.23
CA THR A 72 -12.59 8.13 -2.45
C THR A 72 -13.07 9.46 -3.03
N TRP A 73 -13.10 9.54 -4.34
CA TRP A 73 -13.61 10.68 -5.09
C TRP A 73 -15.12 10.60 -5.33
N SER A 74 -15.75 9.46 -5.01
CA SER A 74 -17.20 9.31 -5.16
C SER A 74 -17.94 9.80 -3.92
N GLU A 75 -19.13 10.36 -4.11
CA GLU A 75 -20.05 10.72 -3.02
C GLU A 75 -20.70 9.48 -2.42
N GLU A 76 -20.70 8.37 -3.15
CA GLU A 76 -21.22 7.07 -2.73
C GLU A 76 -20.21 6.40 -1.79
N GLY A 77 -20.69 5.90 -0.68
CA GLY A 77 -19.84 5.22 0.29
C GLY A 77 -19.53 3.78 -0.09
N TRP A 78 -18.77 3.12 0.77
CA TRP A 78 -18.44 1.71 0.67
C TRP A 78 -19.07 0.95 1.84
N LEU A 79 -19.63 -0.22 1.54
CA LEU A 79 -19.96 -1.21 2.56
C LEU A 79 -18.75 -2.12 2.76
N MET A 80 -18.36 -2.30 4.00
CA MET A 80 -17.19 -3.08 4.36
C MET A 80 -17.49 -4.04 5.48
N ASP A 81 -17.13 -5.31 5.28
CA ASP A 81 -17.11 -6.33 6.30
C ASP A 81 -15.65 -6.63 6.65
N VAL A 82 -15.31 -6.58 7.94
CA VAL A 82 -13.97 -6.89 8.44
C VAL A 82 -14.05 -8.05 9.41
N SER A 83 -13.25 -9.08 9.18
CA SER A 83 -13.12 -10.20 10.09
C SER A 83 -11.67 -10.47 10.45
N LEU A 84 -11.42 -10.74 11.73
CA LEU A 84 -10.13 -11.21 12.23
C LEU A 84 -10.27 -12.66 12.67
N SER A 85 -9.39 -13.51 12.15
CA SER A 85 -9.33 -14.92 12.54
C SER A 85 -8.07 -15.18 13.35
N PHE A 86 -8.23 -15.73 14.55
CA PHE A 86 -7.12 -16.13 15.41
C PHE A 86 -7.03 -17.66 15.41
N LYS A 87 -5.82 -18.16 15.18
CA LYS A 87 -5.54 -19.61 15.24
C LYS A 87 -4.47 -19.86 16.30
N GLU A 88 -4.67 -20.86 17.12
CA GLU A 88 -3.63 -21.31 18.03
C GLU A 88 -2.45 -21.85 17.23
N SER A 89 -1.25 -21.46 17.63
CA SER A 89 -0.03 -22.01 17.05
C SER A 89 0.77 -22.73 18.15
N PRO A 90 1.10 -24.00 17.97
CA PRO A 90 1.91 -24.74 18.95
C PRO A 90 3.33 -24.15 19.11
N PHE A 91 3.77 -23.33 18.16
CA PHE A 91 5.10 -22.69 18.19
C PHE A 91 5.13 -21.38 19.00
N PHE A 92 3.98 -20.83 19.40
CA PHE A 92 3.91 -19.57 20.16
C PHE A 92 3.84 -19.78 21.69
N MET A 93 4.08 -20.97 22.18
CA MET A 93 4.02 -21.27 23.62
C MET A 93 5.18 -20.69 24.43
N ASP A 94 6.21 -20.14 23.80
CA ASP A 94 7.32 -19.53 24.50
C ASP A 94 7.03 -18.06 24.83
N LYS A 95 6.43 -17.83 26.01
CA LYS A 95 6.11 -16.48 26.53
C LYS A 95 7.35 -15.58 26.69
N LYS A 96 8.57 -16.12 26.58
CA LYS A 96 9.82 -15.37 26.80
C LYS A 96 10.29 -14.58 25.57
N ASN A 97 9.83 -14.95 24.37
CA ASN A 97 10.30 -14.34 23.10
C ASN A 97 9.19 -13.57 22.39
N LYS A 98 8.48 -12.70 23.09
CA LYS A 98 7.53 -11.79 22.41
C LYS A 98 8.29 -10.79 21.56
N SER A 99 8.05 -10.80 20.25
CA SER A 99 8.56 -9.76 19.36
C SER A 99 7.99 -8.40 19.79
N LYS A 100 8.83 -7.39 19.77
CA LYS A 100 8.39 -6.00 19.97
C LYS A 100 8.15 -5.36 18.61
N ILE A 101 7.05 -4.65 18.51
CA ILE A 101 6.68 -3.92 17.31
C ILE A 101 6.92 -2.44 17.59
N LYS A 102 7.52 -1.74 16.63
CA LYS A 102 7.73 -0.30 16.68
C LYS A 102 7.39 0.28 15.31
N VAL A 103 6.46 1.21 15.27
CA VAL A 103 6.22 2.01 14.08
C VAL A 103 7.32 3.05 13.96
N LEU A 104 8.02 3.08 12.85
CA LEU A 104 9.07 4.06 12.57
C LEU A 104 8.51 5.28 11.86
N ALA A 105 7.77 5.06 10.79
CA ALA A 105 7.19 6.12 9.99
C ALA A 105 5.80 5.74 9.49
N ASN A 106 4.98 6.75 9.30
CA ASN A 106 3.76 6.70 8.55
C ASN A 106 3.56 8.09 7.94
N THR A 107 3.66 8.19 6.62
CA THR A 107 3.59 9.46 5.89
C THR A 107 2.22 9.72 5.29
N HIS A 108 1.23 8.93 5.63
CA HIS A 108 -0.13 9.15 5.18
C HIS A 108 -0.76 10.38 5.84
N ASN A 109 -1.48 11.20 5.07
CA ASN A 109 -2.08 12.47 5.52
C ASN A 109 -3.03 12.34 6.72
N TYR A 110 -3.64 11.18 6.90
CA TYR A 110 -4.63 10.90 7.94
C TYR A 110 -4.05 10.19 9.15
N ASN A 111 -2.76 10.27 9.27
CA ASN A 111 -2.00 9.65 10.30
C ASN A 111 -2.22 10.32 11.66
N LEU A 112 -2.47 9.52 12.67
CA LEU A 112 -2.74 10.00 14.01
C LEU A 112 -1.47 10.33 14.82
N ASN A 113 -0.31 9.79 14.44
CA ASN A 113 0.86 9.79 15.34
C ASN A 113 2.21 10.05 14.66
N HIS A 114 2.25 10.37 13.37
CA HIS A 114 3.52 10.39 12.63
C HIS A 114 3.62 11.60 11.71
N ASN A 115 4.62 11.65 10.91
CA ASN A 115 5.13 12.82 10.23
C ASN A 115 4.19 13.50 9.21
N GLY A 116 2.96 13.02 9.04
CA GLY A 116 2.04 13.56 8.03
C GLY A 116 2.50 13.25 6.60
N SER A 117 2.01 14.01 5.63
CA SER A 117 2.51 13.93 4.26
C SER A 117 3.98 14.36 4.22
N PHE A 118 4.78 13.63 3.47
CA PHE A 118 6.19 13.90 3.30
C PHE A 118 6.51 14.10 1.81
N ASP A 119 7.23 15.16 1.51
CA ASP A 119 7.61 15.50 0.14
C ASP A 119 8.99 14.93 -0.20
N PHE A 120 8.98 13.76 -0.83
CA PHE A 120 10.20 13.05 -1.23
C PHE A 120 10.95 13.73 -2.38
N SER A 121 10.34 14.69 -3.08
CA SER A 121 11.03 15.44 -4.13
C SER A 121 12.09 16.40 -3.57
N ASN A 122 11.93 16.81 -2.33
CA ASN A 122 12.79 17.81 -1.70
C ASN A 122 13.80 17.23 -0.71
N GLU A 123 13.45 16.13 -0.02
CA GLU A 123 14.32 15.58 1.00
C GLU A 123 14.10 14.07 1.26
N ASP A 124 15.08 13.44 1.87
CA ASP A 124 14.97 12.06 2.35
C ASP A 124 14.25 12.01 3.71
N LEU A 125 13.32 11.08 3.87
CA LEU A 125 12.75 10.83 5.18
C LEU A 125 13.80 10.20 6.10
N LYS A 126 14.06 10.82 7.25
CA LYS A 126 15.01 10.32 8.27
C LYS A 126 14.33 10.23 9.63
N ILE A 127 14.39 9.06 10.22
CA ILE A 127 13.81 8.75 11.53
C ILE A 127 14.88 8.19 12.46
N ASN A 128 15.12 8.91 13.55
CA ASN A 128 15.96 8.39 14.63
C ASN A 128 15.14 7.46 15.53
N PHE A 129 15.68 6.30 15.82
CA PHE A 129 15.07 5.38 16.77
C PHE A 129 16.12 4.77 17.70
N ASN A 130 15.66 4.38 18.88
CA ASN A 130 16.54 3.80 19.91
C ASN A 130 16.13 2.36 20.19
N THR A 131 17.13 1.49 20.31
CA THR A 131 17.02 0.13 20.83
C THR A 131 17.56 0.09 22.25
N PRO A 132 16.70 -0.17 23.26
CA PRO A 132 17.13 -0.13 24.67
C PRO A 132 18.05 -1.30 25.06
N LYS A 133 18.14 -2.30 24.23
CA LYS A 133 19.02 -3.49 24.33
C LYS A 133 19.33 -4.03 22.96
N ASP A 134 20.29 -4.93 22.86
CA ASP A 134 20.54 -5.68 21.64
C ASP A 134 19.30 -6.43 21.18
N ILE A 135 19.03 -6.38 19.91
CA ILE A 135 17.90 -7.04 19.26
C ILE A 135 18.46 -8.03 18.25
N SER A 136 18.11 -9.28 18.40
CA SER A 136 18.42 -10.30 17.41
C SER A 136 17.29 -10.46 16.40
N ASN A 137 17.66 -10.72 15.15
CA ASN A 137 16.71 -11.05 14.07
C ASN A 137 15.67 -9.95 13.83
N ALA A 138 16.11 -8.69 13.78
CA ALA A 138 15.23 -7.56 13.49
C ALA A 138 14.72 -7.64 12.04
N ASN A 139 13.45 -7.30 11.86
CA ASN A 139 12.84 -7.23 10.53
C ASN A 139 12.11 -5.89 10.40
N LEU A 140 12.16 -5.31 9.21
CA LEU A 140 11.38 -4.14 8.82
C LEU A 140 10.28 -4.58 7.86
N TYR A 141 9.06 -4.13 8.10
CA TYR A 141 7.94 -4.29 7.18
C TYR A 141 7.65 -2.92 6.55
N PHE A 142 7.74 -2.87 5.24
CA PHE A 142 7.63 -1.64 4.47
C PHE A 142 6.50 -1.72 3.47
N ILE A 143 5.64 -0.72 3.47
CA ILE A 143 4.53 -0.59 2.53
C ILE A 143 4.62 0.79 1.91
N THR A 144 4.58 0.86 0.58
CA THR A 144 4.54 2.12 -0.17
C THR A 144 3.64 2.01 -1.39
N THR A 145 3.04 3.14 -1.77
CA THR A 145 2.25 3.31 -3.00
C THR A 145 2.47 4.73 -3.49
N GLY A 146 2.72 4.90 -4.79
CA GLY A 146 2.85 6.21 -5.42
C GLY A 146 1.54 6.67 -6.02
N HIS A 147 1.15 7.92 -5.77
CA HIS A 147 -0.12 8.51 -6.20
C HIS A 147 0.05 9.86 -6.90
N GLY A 148 1.25 10.20 -7.33
CA GLY A 148 1.51 11.39 -8.11
C GLY A 148 1.07 11.20 -9.57
N ALA A 149 -0.15 11.60 -9.90
CA ALA A 149 -0.76 11.39 -11.23
C ALA A 149 -0.33 12.42 -12.31
N HIS A 150 0.47 13.42 -11.96
CA HIS A 150 0.99 14.39 -12.94
C HIS A 150 2.13 13.79 -13.79
N SER A 151 2.53 14.46 -14.86
CA SER A 151 3.47 13.92 -15.86
C SER A 151 4.81 13.43 -15.29
N GLU A 152 5.31 14.12 -14.25
CA GLU A 152 6.55 13.76 -13.55
C GLU A 152 6.29 12.96 -12.26
N GLY A 153 5.01 12.71 -11.93
CA GLY A 153 4.63 12.02 -10.71
C GLY A 153 4.94 10.53 -10.75
N ASP A 154 5.04 9.95 -9.58
CA ASP A 154 5.47 8.57 -9.39
C ASP A 154 4.38 7.52 -9.66
N GLU A 155 3.10 7.90 -9.80
CA GLU A 155 2.02 6.92 -10.02
C GLU A 155 2.24 6.08 -11.28
N PHE A 156 2.65 6.74 -12.37
CA PHE A 156 2.86 6.09 -13.68
C PHE A 156 4.33 6.11 -14.14
N ASN A 157 5.23 6.56 -13.30
CA ASN A 157 6.67 6.53 -13.57
C ASN A 157 7.36 5.64 -12.54
N GLN A 158 8.05 4.64 -13.03
CA GLN A 158 8.80 3.73 -12.18
C GLN A 158 9.93 4.46 -11.46
N ARG A 159 9.93 4.39 -10.14
CA ARG A 159 10.93 5.04 -9.26
C ARG A 159 11.57 4.00 -8.35
N ASP A 160 12.86 4.16 -8.13
CA ASP A 160 13.56 3.37 -7.13
C ASP A 160 13.18 3.81 -5.72
N ASN A 161 12.98 2.84 -4.85
CA ASN A 161 12.72 3.04 -3.43
C ASN A 161 13.93 2.51 -2.66
N ILE A 162 14.65 3.39 -1.98
CA ILE A 162 15.89 3.08 -1.28
C ILE A 162 15.69 3.21 0.22
N ILE A 163 15.86 2.10 0.93
CA ILE A 163 15.81 2.06 2.39
C ILE A 163 17.20 1.80 2.94
N LYS A 164 17.59 2.62 3.92
CA LYS A 164 18.84 2.46 4.66
C LYS A 164 18.57 2.40 6.16
N VAL A 165 19.41 1.65 6.85
CA VAL A 165 19.53 1.68 8.31
C VAL A 165 21.01 1.91 8.62
N ASP A 166 21.29 2.95 9.41
CA ASP A 166 22.66 3.37 9.76
C ASP A 166 23.57 3.58 8.53
N ASN A 167 23.01 4.20 7.49
CA ASN A 167 23.62 4.45 6.18
C ASN A 167 23.89 3.18 5.33
N GLU A 168 23.57 2.00 5.80
CA GLU A 168 23.67 0.77 5.02
C GLU A 168 22.38 0.56 4.22
N ILE A 169 22.49 0.33 2.91
CA ILE A 169 21.32 0.02 2.06
C ILE A 169 20.80 -1.36 2.42
N LYS A 170 19.56 -1.40 2.89
CA LYS A 170 18.83 -2.64 3.23
C LYS A 170 17.86 -3.07 2.13
N LEU A 171 17.39 -2.13 1.33
CA LEU A 171 16.54 -2.38 0.17
C LEU A 171 16.79 -1.30 -0.89
N ASN A 172 16.83 -1.72 -2.14
CA ASN A 172 16.73 -0.86 -3.31
C ASN A 172 15.91 -1.62 -4.34
N TYR A 173 14.70 -1.15 -4.63
CA TYR A 173 13.82 -1.80 -5.60
C TYR A 173 12.86 -0.78 -6.22
N PRO A 174 12.44 -1.01 -7.47
CA PRO A 174 11.34 -0.25 -8.04
C PRO A 174 10.02 -0.73 -7.45
N ALA A 175 9.29 0.16 -6.77
CA ALA A 175 7.95 -0.13 -6.28
C ALA A 175 6.95 -0.08 -7.45
N TRP A 176 6.83 -1.17 -8.21
CA TRP A 176 6.08 -1.19 -9.46
C TRP A 176 5.22 -2.44 -9.61
N ARG A 177 4.08 -2.26 -10.27
CA ARG A 177 3.16 -3.34 -10.64
C ARG A 177 2.71 -3.19 -12.09
N ASP A 178 2.72 -4.29 -12.81
CA ASP A 178 2.29 -4.42 -14.19
C ASP A 178 1.16 -5.44 -14.40
N ASP A 179 0.59 -5.93 -13.27
CA ASP A 179 -0.48 -6.92 -13.26
C ASP A 179 -1.89 -6.32 -13.10
N CYS A 180 -2.04 -5.00 -13.27
CA CYS A 180 -3.30 -4.30 -12.99
C CYS A 180 -4.46 -4.78 -13.86
N ALA A 181 -4.20 -5.20 -15.10
CA ALA A 181 -5.22 -5.77 -15.98
C ALA A 181 -5.91 -7.02 -15.40
N SER A 182 -5.26 -7.74 -14.48
CA SER A 182 -5.88 -8.90 -13.79
C SER A 182 -7.06 -8.52 -12.90
N PHE A 183 -7.16 -7.25 -12.52
CA PHE A 183 -8.24 -6.70 -11.72
C PHE A 183 -9.35 -6.03 -12.53
N ARG A 184 -9.28 -6.06 -13.87
CA ARG A 184 -10.21 -5.37 -14.75
C ARG A 184 -11.68 -5.63 -14.45
N ARG A 185 -12.03 -6.86 -14.08
CA ARG A 185 -13.41 -7.28 -13.77
C ARG A 185 -14.02 -6.56 -12.56
N PHE A 186 -13.20 -5.94 -11.70
CA PHE A 186 -13.63 -5.16 -10.54
C PHE A 186 -13.74 -3.65 -10.85
N ASN A 187 -13.40 -3.22 -12.06
CA ASN A 187 -13.25 -1.81 -12.42
C ASN A 187 -14.18 -1.38 -13.56
N PRO A 188 -15.52 -1.48 -13.41
CA PRO A 188 -16.44 -1.18 -14.49
C PRO A 188 -16.43 0.30 -14.92
N SER A 189 -16.16 1.22 -14.00
CA SER A 189 -16.15 2.66 -14.26
C SER A 189 -14.79 3.21 -14.66
N SER A 190 -13.86 2.34 -15.05
CA SER A 190 -12.53 2.75 -15.48
C SER A 190 -12.59 3.59 -16.75
N GLY A 191 -11.90 4.73 -16.75
CA GLY A 191 -11.69 5.54 -17.95
C GLY A 191 -10.89 4.79 -19.03
N VAL A 192 -10.79 5.36 -20.20
CA VAL A 192 -10.04 4.78 -21.33
C VAL A 192 -8.90 5.70 -21.72
N TRP A 193 -7.71 5.14 -21.82
CA TRP A 193 -6.54 5.78 -22.38
C TRP A 193 -6.22 5.22 -23.76
N PHE A 194 -5.53 6.02 -24.57
CA PHE A 194 -5.13 5.64 -25.91
C PHE A 194 -3.61 5.62 -25.97
N GLU A 195 -3.07 4.51 -26.45
CA GLU A 195 -1.66 4.41 -26.83
C GLU A 195 -1.54 4.27 -28.33
N GLU A 196 -0.54 4.90 -28.90
CA GLU A 196 -0.18 4.76 -30.31
C GLU A 196 1.07 3.91 -30.42
N THR A 197 0.96 2.78 -31.11
CA THR A 197 2.08 1.90 -31.40
C THR A 197 2.26 1.78 -32.90
N THR A 198 3.49 1.57 -33.37
CA THR A 198 3.77 1.30 -34.79
C THR A 198 4.11 -0.16 -34.99
N PHE A 199 3.28 -0.85 -35.74
CA PHE A 199 3.51 -2.24 -36.09
C PHE A 199 3.50 -2.37 -37.62
N LYS A 200 4.58 -2.93 -38.18
CA LYS A 200 4.76 -3.09 -39.65
C LYS A 200 4.56 -1.81 -40.48
N GLY A 201 4.92 -0.65 -39.90
CA GLY A 201 4.78 0.65 -40.56
C GLY A 201 3.39 1.28 -40.45
N GLU A 202 2.44 0.64 -39.80
CA GLU A 202 1.12 1.20 -39.54
C GLU A 202 1.02 1.66 -38.07
N THR A 203 0.42 2.82 -37.85
CA THR A 203 0.14 3.33 -36.52
C THR A 203 -1.16 2.73 -36.01
N ILE A 204 -1.09 2.01 -34.90
CA ILE A 204 -2.23 1.39 -34.25
C ILE A 204 -2.52 2.16 -32.98
N LYS A 205 -3.79 2.51 -32.77
CA LYS A 205 -4.28 3.10 -31.51
C LYS A 205 -4.89 2.00 -30.67
N GLU A 206 -4.22 1.69 -29.56
CA GLU A 206 -4.73 0.76 -28.59
C GLU A 206 -5.51 1.50 -27.50
N ARG A 207 -6.61 0.93 -27.07
CA ARG A 207 -7.41 1.45 -25.95
C ARG A 207 -7.12 0.62 -24.72
N ILE A 208 -6.66 1.28 -23.68
CA ILE A 208 -6.37 0.66 -22.39
C ILE A 208 -7.28 1.26 -21.35
N ALA A 209 -7.91 0.43 -20.53
CA ALA A 209 -8.63 0.94 -19.37
C ALA A 209 -7.65 1.57 -18.39
N SER A 210 -7.99 2.71 -17.83
CA SER A 210 -7.11 3.40 -16.87
C SER A 210 -6.77 2.53 -15.66
N SER A 211 -7.66 1.62 -15.27
CA SER A 211 -7.43 0.64 -14.21
C SER A 211 -6.39 -0.43 -14.56
N ASP A 212 -6.14 -0.66 -15.84
CA ASP A 212 -5.25 -1.72 -16.32
C ASP A 212 -3.79 -1.24 -16.42
N TYR A 213 -3.58 0.07 -16.30
CA TYR A 213 -2.26 0.67 -16.46
C TYR A 213 -1.34 0.29 -15.30
N SER A 214 -0.10 -0.01 -15.62
CA SER A 214 0.94 -0.27 -14.61
C SER A 214 1.16 0.93 -13.71
N ARG A 215 1.37 0.69 -12.42
CA ARG A 215 1.44 1.72 -11.39
C ARG A 215 2.49 1.46 -10.33
N SER A 216 2.78 2.49 -9.58
CA SER A 216 3.71 2.45 -8.46
C SER A 216 3.15 1.66 -7.27
N ASN A 217 3.30 0.34 -7.35
CA ASN A 217 2.99 -0.66 -6.31
C ASN A 217 1.51 -0.81 -5.92
N TRP A 218 0.58 -0.36 -6.75
CA TRP A 218 -0.84 -0.56 -6.51
C TRP A 218 -1.64 -0.79 -7.80
N CYS A 219 -2.80 -1.40 -7.69
CA CYS A 219 -3.78 -1.48 -8.77
C CYS A 219 -5.18 -1.29 -8.17
N PRO A 220 -6.11 -0.63 -8.87
CA PRO A 220 -7.50 -0.56 -8.44
C PRO A 220 -8.06 -1.97 -8.22
N GLY A 221 -8.59 -2.23 -7.01
CA GLY A 221 -9.09 -3.55 -6.62
C GLY A 221 -8.04 -4.49 -6.01
N SER A 222 -6.79 -4.07 -5.85
CA SER A 222 -5.75 -4.92 -5.27
C SER A 222 -5.48 -4.63 -3.79
N SER A 223 -4.83 -5.57 -3.12
CA SER A 223 -4.10 -5.28 -1.88
C SER A 223 -2.62 -5.02 -2.17
N VAL A 224 -1.98 -4.29 -1.26
CA VAL A 224 -0.55 -4.00 -1.30
C VAL A 224 0.13 -4.76 -0.18
N LYS A 225 0.98 -5.70 -0.54
CA LYS A 225 1.71 -6.53 0.43
C LYS A 225 2.89 -5.77 1.03
N PRO A 226 3.14 -5.92 2.35
CA PRO A 226 4.35 -5.40 2.94
C PRO A 226 5.59 -6.11 2.39
N VAL A 227 6.62 -5.35 2.10
CA VAL A 227 7.95 -5.88 1.81
C VAL A 227 8.63 -6.16 3.14
N LYS A 228 8.98 -7.42 3.41
CA LYS A 228 9.72 -7.81 4.58
C LYS A 228 11.22 -7.72 4.31
N ILE A 229 11.92 -6.89 5.07
CA ILE A 229 13.36 -6.65 4.96
C ILE A 229 14.03 -7.19 6.22
N HIS A 230 14.95 -8.11 6.06
CA HIS A 230 15.71 -8.65 7.18
C HIS A 230 16.86 -7.69 7.52
N LEU A 231 16.82 -7.11 8.71
CA LEU A 231 17.84 -6.17 9.18
C LEU A 231 19.04 -6.87 9.86
N GLY A 232 18.83 -8.11 10.31
CA GLY A 232 19.81 -8.82 11.13
C GLY A 232 19.74 -8.41 12.60
N ASP A 233 20.88 -8.41 13.26
CA ASP A 233 20.97 -8.00 14.65
C ASP A 233 21.23 -6.49 14.72
N LEU A 234 20.57 -5.85 15.68
CA LEU A 234 20.77 -4.42 15.97
C LEU A 234 21.34 -4.30 17.38
N GLU A 235 22.45 -3.61 17.52
CA GLU A 235 23.06 -3.33 18.82
C GLU A 235 22.19 -2.36 19.64
N LYS A 236 22.37 -2.37 20.94
CA LYS A 236 21.78 -1.36 21.81
C LYS A 236 22.28 0.02 21.45
N GLY A 237 21.38 0.97 21.19
CA GLY A 237 21.81 2.34 20.89
C GLY A 237 20.84 3.10 20.01
N ASN A 238 21.33 4.16 19.45
CA ASN A 238 20.61 5.01 18.51
C ASN A 238 20.89 4.56 17.08
N HIS A 239 19.85 4.45 16.31
CA HIS A 239 19.87 4.07 14.90
C HIS A 239 19.15 5.11 14.05
N VAL A 240 19.48 5.14 12.77
CA VAL A 240 18.85 6.02 11.80
C VAL A 240 18.23 5.19 10.68
N PHE A 241 16.92 5.25 10.57
CA PHE A 241 16.22 4.79 9.38
C PHE A 241 16.15 5.93 8.37
N SER A 242 16.41 5.67 7.10
CA SER A 242 16.15 6.61 6.02
C SER A 242 15.47 5.96 4.84
N TYR A 243 14.60 6.72 4.18
CA TYR A 243 13.88 6.33 2.99
C TYR A 243 13.97 7.44 1.94
N GLN A 244 14.31 7.05 0.72
CA GLN A 244 14.54 7.93 -0.42
C GLN A 244 13.77 7.42 -1.63
N ILE A 245 13.25 8.35 -2.42
CA ILE A 245 12.74 8.11 -3.77
C ILE A 245 13.49 9.07 -4.70
N PRO A 246 14.61 8.66 -5.31
CA PRO A 246 15.36 9.51 -6.21
C PRO A 246 14.50 9.97 -7.40
N ASN A 247 14.51 11.27 -7.66
CA ASN A 247 13.72 11.90 -8.72
C ASN A 247 12.18 11.73 -8.55
N ALA A 248 11.71 11.74 -7.30
CA ALA A 248 10.27 11.76 -7.00
C ALA A 248 9.62 13.07 -7.44
#